data_a6feeac9e299bab8bb2f38247586f2fd
#
_entry.id   a6feeac9e299bab8bb2f38247586f2fd
#
_cell.length_a   1.000
_cell.length_b   1.000
_cell.length_c   1.000
_cell.angle_alpha   90.00
_cell.angle_beta   90.00
_cell.angle_gamma   90.00
#
_symmetry.space_group_name_H-M   'P 1'
#
loop_
_entity.id
_entity.type
_entity.pdbx_description
1 polymer ?
#
loop_
_entity_poly.entity_id
_entity_poly.type
_entity_poly.pdbx_seq_one_letter_code
_entity_poly.pdbx_strand_id
1 'polypeptide(L)'
;MKNFKRFGVMIDCSRNAVMKPGQIKKFIDDISAMGYNMLELYLEDTFRIESEPYFGYLRGGYSKETLQELDAYARGKNVELVPAIQTLAHFTNLVKLPHYADIVDVGDILMIGDEKTYALIDKMFATLREAFSSNLVNIGMDEAHMAGLGQYLDKNGYRDRYDLILYHMERVAEIAEKYGFNAHAWSDMLFKLGNNGKYYDKGVKLSPLVIARLPGNVSPVYWDYYHTEIDD
;
A
#
# COMPACT_ATOMS: atom_id res chain seq x y z
N MET A 1 -25.93 1.24 14.03
CA MET A 1 -24.98 1.56 12.95
C MET A 1 -24.95 0.39 11.97
N LYS A 2 -25.74 0.48 10.89
CA LYS A 2 -25.98 -0.68 9.99
C LYS A 2 -25.37 -0.53 8.58
N ASN A 3 -24.53 0.46 8.33
CA ASN A 3 -24.25 0.86 6.94
C ASN A 3 -22.83 0.56 6.42
N PHE A 4 -21.91 0.10 7.26
CA PHE A 4 -20.57 -0.22 6.82
C PHE A 4 -20.29 -1.72 6.97
N LYS A 5 -19.86 -2.35 5.88
CA LYS A 5 -19.41 -3.75 5.91
C LYS A 5 -18.08 -3.87 6.67
N ARG A 6 -17.19 -2.87 6.52
CA ARG A 6 -15.94 -2.74 7.23
C ARG A 6 -15.88 -1.36 7.89
N PHE A 7 -15.57 -1.36 9.16
CA PHE A 7 -15.34 -0.17 9.95
C PHE A 7 -14.09 -0.43 10.78
N GLY A 8 -13.00 0.25 10.44
CA GLY A 8 -11.67 -0.09 10.92
C GLY A 8 -10.82 1.10 11.31
N VAL A 9 -9.65 0.76 11.77
CA VAL A 9 -8.56 1.70 12.07
C VAL A 9 -7.29 1.22 11.39
N MET A 10 -6.35 2.13 11.14
CA MET A 10 -5.02 1.82 10.65
C MET A 10 -3.99 2.19 11.71
N ILE A 11 -2.98 1.34 11.90
CA ILE A 11 -1.81 1.62 12.74
C ILE A 11 -0.60 1.74 11.83
N ASP A 12 0.11 2.86 11.94
CA ASP A 12 1.40 3.03 11.28
C ASP A 12 2.51 2.31 12.05
N CYS A 13 3.05 1.25 11.45
CA CYS A 13 4.17 0.46 11.96
C CYS A 13 5.48 0.75 11.22
N SER A 14 5.51 1.77 10.36
CA SER A 14 6.66 2.02 9.46
C SER A 14 7.50 3.23 9.88
N ARG A 15 6.87 4.33 10.32
CA ARG A 15 7.56 5.62 10.46
C ARG A 15 8.32 5.81 11.77
N ASN A 16 7.71 5.48 12.91
CA ASN A 16 8.33 5.69 14.21
C ASN A 16 8.85 4.40 14.82
N ALA A 17 7.97 3.41 14.97
CA ALA A 17 8.30 2.15 15.61
C ALA A 17 7.40 1.03 15.10
N VAL A 18 7.98 -0.17 14.99
CA VAL A 18 7.21 -1.39 14.82
C VAL A 18 6.59 -1.74 16.17
N MET A 19 5.26 -1.76 16.26
CA MET A 19 4.55 -2.06 17.51
C MET A 19 4.79 -3.49 17.93
N LYS A 20 5.08 -3.73 19.20
CA LYS A 20 5.28 -5.10 19.73
C LYS A 20 4.02 -5.93 19.55
N PRO A 21 4.10 -7.22 19.18
CA PRO A 21 2.94 -8.08 18.94
C PRO A 21 1.93 -8.09 20.09
N GLY A 22 2.41 -8.11 21.35
CA GLY A 22 1.53 -8.05 22.52
C GLY A 22 0.74 -6.75 22.64
N GLN A 23 1.27 -5.63 22.14
CA GLN A 23 0.53 -4.36 22.10
C GLN A 23 -0.49 -4.32 20.97
N ILE A 24 -0.19 -4.93 19.82
CA ILE A 24 -1.17 -5.09 18.73
C ILE A 24 -2.35 -5.93 19.21
N LYS A 25 -2.11 -7.04 19.94
CA LYS A 25 -3.19 -7.86 20.50
C LYS A 25 -4.07 -7.08 21.46
N LYS A 26 -3.46 -6.31 22.36
CA LYS A 26 -4.21 -5.43 23.27
C LYS A 26 -5.04 -4.40 22.49
N PHE A 27 -4.46 -3.80 21.45
CA PHE A 27 -5.17 -2.84 20.60
C PHE A 27 -6.34 -3.50 19.85
N ILE A 28 -6.17 -4.75 19.38
CA ILE A 28 -7.26 -5.53 18.78
C ILE A 28 -8.40 -5.75 19.80
N ASP A 29 -8.09 -6.05 21.06
CA ASP A 29 -9.10 -6.19 22.13
C ASP A 29 -9.87 -4.88 22.32
N ASP A 30 -9.17 -3.74 22.38
CA ASP A 30 -9.76 -2.42 22.60
C ASP A 30 -10.68 -2.03 21.44
N ILE A 31 -10.23 -2.15 20.18
CA ILE A 31 -11.05 -1.80 19.01
C ILE A 31 -12.22 -2.75 18.81
N SER A 32 -12.05 -4.03 19.08
CA SER A 32 -13.15 -5.01 19.05
C SER A 32 -14.24 -4.65 20.07
N ALA A 33 -13.85 -4.28 21.29
CA ALA A 33 -14.80 -3.80 22.31
C ALA A 33 -15.53 -2.53 21.92
N MET A 34 -14.91 -1.65 21.11
CA MET A 34 -15.50 -0.43 20.54
C MET A 34 -16.41 -0.72 19.33
N GLY A 35 -16.45 -1.95 18.83
CA GLY A 35 -17.29 -2.36 17.69
C GLY A 35 -16.63 -2.19 16.32
N TYR A 36 -15.33 -1.92 16.25
CA TYR A 36 -14.57 -1.99 15.01
C TYR A 36 -14.39 -3.46 14.59
N ASN A 37 -14.36 -3.71 13.29
CA ASN A 37 -14.23 -5.05 12.73
C ASN A 37 -13.06 -5.20 11.74
N MET A 38 -12.19 -4.19 11.64
CA MET A 38 -11.02 -4.21 10.77
C MET A 38 -9.86 -3.46 11.42
N LEU A 39 -8.66 -3.99 11.27
CA LEU A 39 -7.39 -3.33 11.60
C LEU A 39 -6.46 -3.43 10.40
N GLU A 40 -6.03 -2.30 9.87
CA GLU A 40 -4.94 -2.27 8.90
C GLU A 40 -3.60 -2.04 9.61
N LEU A 41 -2.61 -2.86 9.27
CA LEU A 41 -1.22 -2.64 9.67
C LEU A 41 -0.49 -1.99 8.51
N TYR A 42 -0.16 -0.71 8.65
CA TYR A 42 0.64 0.01 7.66
C TYR A 42 2.12 -0.33 7.85
N LEU A 43 2.61 -1.18 6.97
CA LEU A 43 3.89 -1.87 7.15
C LEU A 43 5.03 -1.28 6.33
N GLU A 44 4.75 -0.76 5.14
CA GLU A 44 5.81 -0.44 4.15
C GLU A 44 6.77 -1.63 3.98
N ASP A 45 7.99 -1.52 4.52
CA ASP A 45 9.04 -2.52 4.51
C ASP A 45 9.24 -3.21 5.89
N THR A 46 8.31 -3.05 6.85
CA THR A 46 8.46 -3.60 8.21
C THR A 46 7.90 -5.02 8.38
N PHE A 47 8.07 -5.85 7.37
CA PHE A 47 7.86 -7.31 7.44
C PHE A 47 8.99 -8.02 6.72
N ARG A 48 9.21 -9.30 7.05
CA ARG A 48 10.33 -10.08 6.51
C ARG A 48 9.89 -10.87 5.31
N ILE A 49 10.69 -10.80 4.24
CA ILE A 49 10.60 -11.66 3.07
C ILE A 49 11.80 -12.60 3.11
N GLU A 50 11.57 -13.90 3.22
CA GLU A 50 12.64 -14.90 3.43
C GLU A 50 13.72 -14.85 2.33
N SER A 51 13.30 -14.65 1.08
CA SER A 51 14.20 -14.58 -0.08
C SER A 51 14.85 -13.20 -0.30
N GLU A 52 14.52 -12.19 0.54
CA GLU A 52 14.99 -10.82 0.42
C GLU A 52 15.58 -10.32 1.76
N PRO A 53 16.82 -10.73 2.10
CA PRO A 53 17.38 -10.46 3.44
C PRO A 53 17.60 -8.98 3.73
N TYR A 54 17.63 -8.13 2.71
CA TYR A 54 17.77 -6.68 2.84
C TYR A 54 16.43 -5.94 2.88
N PHE A 55 15.31 -6.59 2.57
CA PHE A 55 14.00 -5.98 2.70
C PHE A 55 13.68 -5.73 4.17
N GLY A 56 13.42 -4.47 4.52
CA GLY A 56 13.20 -4.07 5.91
C GLY A 56 14.42 -4.27 6.82
N TYR A 57 15.65 -4.21 6.28
CA TYR A 57 16.88 -4.39 7.05
C TYR A 57 16.98 -3.38 8.19
N LEU A 58 17.21 -3.88 9.41
CA LEU A 58 17.24 -3.13 10.67
C LEU A 58 15.95 -2.34 11.01
N ARG A 59 14.83 -2.62 10.35
CA ARG A 59 13.54 -1.97 10.60
C ARG A 59 12.73 -2.61 11.73
N GLY A 60 13.17 -3.73 12.28
CA GLY A 60 12.43 -4.46 13.31
C GLY A 60 11.18 -5.15 12.78
N GLY A 61 11.15 -5.48 11.48
CA GLY A 61 10.02 -6.05 10.78
C GLY A 61 9.51 -7.37 11.37
N TYR A 62 8.21 -7.58 11.27
CA TYR A 62 7.53 -8.79 11.71
C TYR A 62 7.96 -10.01 10.88
N SER A 63 8.16 -11.15 11.55
CA SER A 63 8.26 -12.42 10.84
C SER A 63 6.89 -12.88 10.34
N LYS A 64 6.89 -13.78 9.37
CA LYS A 64 5.66 -14.41 8.87
C LYS A 64 4.85 -15.05 9.98
N GLU A 65 5.51 -15.80 10.86
CA GLU A 65 4.88 -16.47 12.00
C GLU A 65 4.23 -15.48 12.97
N THR A 66 4.90 -14.34 13.21
CA THR A 66 4.33 -13.28 14.04
C THR A 66 3.06 -12.71 13.41
N LEU A 67 3.07 -12.47 12.10
CA LEU A 67 1.89 -11.96 11.39
C LEU A 67 0.75 -12.99 11.37
N GLN A 68 1.05 -14.28 11.19
CA GLN A 68 0.08 -15.38 11.29
C GLN A 68 -0.56 -15.46 12.68
N GLU A 69 0.25 -15.30 13.73
CA GLU A 69 -0.24 -15.28 15.11
C GLU A 69 -1.18 -14.09 15.36
N LEU A 70 -0.83 -12.91 14.85
CA LEU A 70 -1.66 -11.70 14.95
C LEU A 70 -2.97 -11.84 14.16
N ASP A 71 -2.91 -12.40 12.94
CA ASP A 71 -4.08 -12.66 12.11
C ASP A 71 -5.04 -13.64 12.79
N ALA A 72 -4.54 -14.74 13.31
CA ALA A 72 -5.34 -15.71 14.04
C ALA A 72 -5.99 -15.10 15.29
N TYR A 73 -5.24 -14.26 16.02
CA TYR A 73 -5.74 -13.56 17.20
C TYR A 73 -6.87 -12.59 16.83
N ALA A 74 -6.68 -11.76 15.79
CA ALA A 74 -7.66 -10.80 15.31
C ALA A 74 -8.97 -11.48 14.87
N ARG A 75 -8.87 -12.59 14.11
CA ARG A 75 -10.04 -13.40 13.72
C ARG A 75 -10.80 -13.93 14.94
N GLY A 76 -10.10 -14.38 15.98
CA GLY A 76 -10.71 -14.81 17.24
C GLY A 76 -11.48 -13.70 17.97
N LYS A 77 -11.24 -12.44 17.62
CA LYS A 77 -11.94 -11.25 18.13
C LYS A 77 -12.94 -10.64 17.12
N ASN A 78 -13.22 -11.32 16.00
CA ASN A 78 -14.05 -10.82 14.89
C ASN A 78 -13.50 -9.53 14.27
N VAL A 79 -12.19 -9.37 14.25
CA VAL A 79 -11.48 -8.27 13.57
C VAL A 79 -10.72 -8.85 12.38
N GLU A 80 -10.96 -8.31 11.18
CA GLU A 80 -10.19 -8.63 9.98
C GLU A 80 -8.85 -7.89 10.05
N LEU A 81 -7.73 -8.62 10.04
CA LEU A 81 -6.41 -8.02 9.98
C LEU A 81 -5.99 -7.87 8.52
N VAL A 82 -5.71 -6.64 8.09
CA VAL A 82 -5.44 -6.30 6.69
C VAL A 82 -4.01 -5.74 6.57
N PRO A 83 -3.18 -6.28 5.67
CA PRO A 83 -1.89 -5.67 5.39
C PRO A 83 -2.06 -4.40 4.56
N ALA A 84 -1.35 -3.34 4.94
CA ALA A 84 -1.18 -2.14 4.14
C ALA A 84 0.31 -1.97 3.83
N ILE A 85 0.65 -2.08 2.56
CA ILE A 85 2.01 -2.01 2.05
C ILE A 85 2.16 -0.86 1.07
N GLN A 86 3.39 -0.63 0.64
CA GLN A 86 3.68 0.27 -0.48
C GLN A 86 4.17 -0.53 -1.68
N THR A 87 3.78 -0.10 -2.88
CA THR A 87 4.21 -0.76 -4.12
C THR A 87 4.87 0.20 -5.12
N LEU A 88 4.87 1.50 -4.84
CA LEU A 88 5.45 2.51 -5.73
C LEU A 88 6.35 3.52 -5.03
N ALA A 89 5.84 4.27 -4.05
CA ALA A 89 6.59 5.28 -3.28
C ALA A 89 6.79 4.86 -1.81
N HIS A 90 7.32 5.76 -0.98
CA HIS A 90 7.59 5.53 0.45
C HIS A 90 8.62 4.43 0.76
N PHE A 91 9.51 4.13 -0.16
CA PHE A 91 10.62 3.19 0.05
C PHE A 91 11.89 3.84 0.58
N THR A 92 11.76 4.91 1.36
CA THR A 92 12.87 5.75 1.87
C THR A 92 14.01 4.95 2.50
N ASN A 93 13.73 3.82 3.15
CA ASN A 93 14.78 3.01 3.78
C ASN A 93 15.36 1.97 2.81
N LEU A 94 14.53 1.37 1.99
CA LEU A 94 14.94 0.38 0.99
C LEU A 94 15.89 0.99 -0.04
N VAL A 95 15.60 2.18 -0.54
CA VAL A 95 16.41 2.85 -1.59
C VAL A 95 17.80 3.25 -1.12
N LYS A 96 18.06 3.29 0.19
CA LYS A 96 19.41 3.54 0.76
C LYS A 96 20.33 2.34 0.59
N LEU A 97 19.81 1.18 0.29
CA LEU A 97 20.57 -0.06 0.18
C LEU A 97 21.00 -0.27 -1.27
N PRO A 98 22.32 -0.36 -1.55
CA PRO A 98 22.82 -0.53 -2.93
C PRO A 98 22.23 -1.75 -3.66
N HIS A 99 21.78 -2.74 -2.91
CA HIS A 99 21.11 -3.94 -3.45
C HIS A 99 19.89 -3.60 -4.31
N TYR A 100 19.19 -2.53 -4.00
CA TYR A 100 17.97 -2.10 -4.69
C TYR A 100 18.16 -0.93 -5.66
N ALA A 101 19.40 -0.48 -5.87
CA ALA A 101 19.68 0.70 -6.71
C ALA A 101 19.11 0.61 -8.13
N ASP A 102 19.07 -0.60 -8.69
CA ASP A 102 18.59 -0.84 -10.06
C ASP A 102 17.06 -0.62 -10.22
N ILE A 103 16.31 -0.76 -9.14
CA ILE A 103 14.84 -0.63 -9.14
C ILE A 103 14.36 0.73 -8.61
N VAL A 104 15.25 1.67 -8.37
CA VAL A 104 14.92 3.04 -7.95
C VAL A 104 14.76 3.91 -9.19
N ASP A 105 13.66 4.66 -9.27
CA ASP A 105 13.49 5.71 -10.28
C ASP A 105 14.08 7.02 -9.78
N VAL A 106 13.49 7.60 -8.75
CA VAL A 106 13.92 8.87 -8.15
C VAL A 106 13.47 8.94 -6.69
N GLY A 107 14.33 9.47 -5.81
CA GLY A 107 13.99 9.59 -4.39
C GLY A 107 13.71 8.23 -3.76
N ASP A 108 12.50 8.04 -3.27
CA ASP A 108 12.00 6.81 -2.67
C ASP A 108 10.96 6.07 -3.54
N ILE A 109 10.95 6.38 -4.85
CA ILE A 109 10.01 5.85 -5.83
C ILE A 109 10.67 4.73 -6.62
N LEU A 110 9.96 3.62 -6.78
CA LEU A 110 10.41 2.48 -7.56
C LEU A 110 10.29 2.71 -9.07
N MET A 111 11.15 2.02 -9.83
CA MET A 111 11.18 2.05 -11.29
C MET A 111 9.96 1.34 -11.86
N ILE A 112 9.03 2.09 -12.43
CA ILE A 112 7.88 1.52 -13.14
C ILE A 112 8.34 0.83 -14.43
N GLY A 113 7.80 -0.33 -14.71
CA GLY A 113 8.10 -1.09 -15.94
C GLY A 113 9.36 -1.95 -15.87
N ASP A 114 10.11 -1.91 -14.77
CA ASP A 114 11.26 -2.80 -14.57
C ASP A 114 10.79 -4.12 -13.95
N GLU A 115 11.12 -5.24 -14.56
CA GLU A 115 10.70 -6.57 -14.09
C GLU A 115 11.27 -6.93 -12.72
N LYS A 116 12.41 -6.38 -12.32
CA LYS A 116 12.95 -6.56 -10.96
C LYS A 116 12.06 -5.89 -9.89
N THR A 117 11.45 -4.74 -10.22
CA THR A 117 10.45 -4.10 -9.36
C THR A 117 9.27 -5.03 -9.13
N TYR A 118 8.71 -5.59 -10.19
CA TYR A 118 7.57 -6.51 -10.08
C TYR A 118 7.94 -7.85 -9.45
N ALA A 119 9.17 -8.33 -9.63
CA ALA A 119 9.66 -9.51 -8.93
C ALA A 119 9.75 -9.30 -7.41
N LEU A 120 10.14 -8.10 -6.95
CA LEU A 120 10.10 -7.75 -5.53
C LEU A 120 8.65 -7.69 -5.02
N ILE A 121 7.77 -7.00 -5.74
CA ILE A 121 6.34 -6.89 -5.39
C ILE A 121 5.70 -8.29 -5.33
N ASP A 122 5.98 -9.17 -6.28
CA ASP A 122 5.48 -10.57 -6.28
C ASP A 122 5.89 -11.31 -5.00
N LYS A 123 7.15 -11.19 -4.56
CA LYS A 123 7.65 -11.77 -3.30
C LYS A 123 6.97 -11.18 -2.06
N MET A 124 6.67 -9.86 -2.08
CA MET A 124 5.88 -9.22 -1.03
C MET A 124 4.51 -9.87 -0.92
N PHE A 125 3.78 -9.98 -2.03
CA PHE A 125 2.44 -10.58 -2.07
C PHE A 125 2.44 -12.06 -1.69
N ALA A 126 3.43 -12.83 -2.13
CA ALA A 126 3.62 -14.23 -1.72
C ALA A 126 3.70 -14.34 -0.19
N THR A 127 4.54 -13.52 0.44
CA THR A 127 4.70 -13.49 1.89
C THR A 127 3.42 -13.08 2.60
N LEU A 128 2.73 -12.05 2.10
CA LEU A 128 1.47 -11.58 2.69
C LEU A 128 0.39 -12.65 2.60
N ARG A 129 0.31 -13.39 1.47
CA ARG A 129 -0.69 -14.46 1.33
C ARG A 129 -0.47 -15.60 2.32
N GLU A 130 0.76 -15.91 2.64
CA GLU A 130 1.08 -16.91 3.68
C GLU A 130 0.79 -16.40 5.10
N ALA A 131 0.85 -15.08 5.31
CA ALA A 131 0.75 -14.47 6.64
C ALA A 131 -0.68 -14.05 7.02
N PHE A 132 -1.52 -13.64 6.06
CA PHE A 132 -2.85 -13.07 6.33
C PHE A 132 -3.96 -13.90 5.71
N SER A 133 -5.05 -14.05 6.44
CA SER A 133 -6.28 -14.69 5.95
C SER A 133 -7.20 -13.74 5.18
N SER A 134 -7.06 -12.44 5.36
CA SER A 134 -7.82 -11.44 4.61
C SER A 134 -7.55 -11.53 3.11
N ASN A 135 -8.60 -11.34 2.32
CA ASN A 135 -8.47 -11.16 0.87
C ASN A 135 -8.32 -9.68 0.47
N LEU A 136 -8.15 -8.79 1.44
CA LEU A 136 -7.95 -7.37 1.22
C LEU A 136 -6.49 -7.02 1.49
N VAL A 137 -5.94 -6.11 0.68
CA VAL A 137 -4.62 -5.51 0.87
C VAL A 137 -4.68 -4.04 0.45
N ASN A 138 -4.04 -3.16 1.21
CA ASN A 138 -3.80 -1.80 0.76
C ASN A 138 -2.41 -1.77 0.10
N ILE A 139 -2.35 -1.35 -1.17
CA ILE A 139 -1.13 -1.34 -1.99
C ILE A 139 -0.42 0.01 -2.01
N GLY A 140 -0.91 0.99 -1.26
CA GLY A 140 -0.33 2.32 -1.19
C GLY A 140 -0.52 3.12 -2.47
N MET A 141 0.58 3.43 -3.16
CA MET A 141 0.68 4.19 -4.42
C MET A 141 0.46 5.70 -4.28
N ASP A 142 0.41 6.21 -3.05
CA ASP A 142 0.29 7.64 -2.76
C ASP A 142 1.61 8.38 -2.95
N GLU A 143 1.48 9.69 -3.13
CA GLU A 143 2.57 10.67 -3.13
C GLU A 143 3.74 10.42 -4.11
N ALA A 144 3.56 9.59 -5.11
CA ALA A 144 4.56 9.29 -6.14
C ALA A 144 4.73 10.44 -7.16
N HIS A 145 4.93 11.67 -6.64
CA HIS A 145 4.90 12.90 -7.43
C HIS A 145 5.97 12.99 -8.52
N MET A 146 7.08 12.28 -8.37
CA MET A 146 8.21 12.30 -9.29
C MET A 146 8.31 11.03 -10.14
N ALA A 147 7.35 10.11 -10.04
CA ALA A 147 7.37 8.87 -10.81
C ALA A 147 7.53 9.14 -12.31
N GLY A 148 8.47 8.45 -12.93
CA GLY A 148 8.80 8.59 -14.34
C GLY A 148 9.70 9.78 -14.69
N LEU A 149 10.20 10.53 -13.70
CA LEU A 149 11.01 11.74 -13.93
C LEU A 149 12.49 11.60 -13.47
N GLY A 150 12.92 10.41 -13.11
CA GLY A 150 14.29 10.11 -12.73
C GLY A 150 14.95 9.16 -13.71
N GLN A 151 15.50 8.05 -13.22
CA GLN A 151 16.15 7.03 -14.06
C GLN A 151 15.23 6.46 -15.16
N TYR A 152 13.92 6.45 -14.91
CA TYR A 152 12.94 6.07 -15.93
C TYR A 152 13.03 6.99 -17.15
N LEU A 153 13.04 8.32 -16.93
CA LEU A 153 13.13 9.31 -17.99
C LEU A 153 14.43 9.16 -18.79
N ASP A 154 15.55 8.94 -18.08
CA ASP A 154 16.87 8.77 -18.71
C ASP A 154 16.93 7.52 -19.61
N LYS A 155 16.29 6.43 -19.18
CA LYS A 155 16.32 5.15 -19.90
C LYS A 155 15.28 5.03 -21.01
N ASN A 156 14.08 5.60 -20.80
CA ASN A 156 12.91 5.31 -21.63
C ASN A 156 12.32 6.55 -22.34
N GLY A 157 12.82 7.75 -22.01
CA GLY A 157 12.19 8.99 -22.42
C GLY A 157 10.91 9.33 -21.64
N TYR A 158 10.32 10.47 -21.97
CA TYR A 158 9.09 10.93 -21.32
C TYR A 158 7.89 10.07 -21.72
N ARG A 159 7.11 9.67 -20.73
CA ARG A 159 5.79 9.07 -20.88
C ARG A 159 4.78 9.86 -20.05
N ASP A 160 3.54 9.95 -20.54
CA ASP A 160 2.46 10.55 -19.76
C ASP A 160 2.34 9.86 -18.39
N ARG A 161 2.25 10.67 -17.35
CA ARG A 161 2.33 10.16 -15.97
C ARG A 161 1.08 9.41 -15.54
N TYR A 162 -0.10 9.79 -16.07
CA TYR A 162 -1.31 8.97 -15.88
C TYR A 162 -1.13 7.58 -16.48
N ASP A 163 -0.65 7.53 -17.72
CA ASP A 163 -0.41 6.24 -18.39
C ASP A 163 0.58 5.39 -17.62
N LEU A 164 1.61 6.03 -17.04
CA LEU A 164 2.63 5.34 -16.29
C LEU A 164 2.10 4.78 -14.96
N ILE A 165 1.36 5.60 -14.20
CA ILE A 165 0.76 5.19 -12.92
C ILE A 165 -0.31 4.12 -13.14
N LEU A 166 -1.18 4.27 -14.14
CA LEU A 166 -2.20 3.28 -14.44
C LEU A 166 -1.59 1.95 -14.90
N TYR A 167 -0.56 1.99 -15.74
CA TYR A 167 0.18 0.78 -16.11
C TYR A 167 0.78 0.07 -14.90
N HIS A 168 1.38 0.82 -13.96
CA HIS A 168 1.90 0.23 -12.74
C HIS A 168 0.78 -0.40 -11.89
N MET A 169 -0.34 0.30 -11.74
CA MET A 169 -1.51 -0.20 -11.01
C MET A 169 -2.07 -1.49 -11.63
N GLU A 170 -2.16 -1.54 -12.97
CA GLU A 170 -2.55 -2.75 -13.71
C GLU A 170 -1.63 -3.93 -13.37
N ARG A 171 -0.30 -3.74 -13.42
CA ARG A 171 0.69 -4.78 -13.11
C ARG A 171 0.62 -5.25 -11.65
N VAL A 172 0.44 -4.32 -10.70
CA VAL A 172 0.28 -4.66 -9.28
C VAL A 172 -1.04 -5.38 -9.02
N ALA A 173 -2.11 -4.97 -9.71
CA ALA A 173 -3.41 -5.61 -9.62
C ALA A 173 -3.39 -7.07 -10.12
N GLU A 174 -2.66 -7.35 -11.20
CA GLU A 174 -2.44 -8.73 -11.70
C GLU A 174 -1.70 -9.59 -10.65
N ILE A 175 -0.69 -9.02 -9.99
CA ILE A 175 0.02 -9.71 -8.91
C ILE A 175 -0.92 -9.95 -7.72
N ALA A 176 -1.70 -8.93 -7.32
CA ALA A 176 -2.68 -9.07 -6.24
C ALA A 176 -3.68 -10.20 -6.53
N GLU A 177 -4.23 -10.24 -7.74
CA GLU A 177 -5.17 -11.27 -8.19
C GLU A 177 -4.55 -12.67 -8.16
N LYS A 178 -3.30 -12.83 -8.63
CA LYS A 178 -2.53 -14.08 -8.57
C LYS A 178 -2.51 -14.67 -7.17
N TYR A 179 -2.45 -13.83 -6.15
CA TYR A 179 -2.44 -14.23 -4.73
C TYR A 179 -3.83 -14.16 -4.06
N GLY A 180 -4.90 -13.92 -4.81
CA GLY A 180 -6.28 -13.89 -4.30
C GLY A 180 -6.62 -12.67 -3.46
N PHE A 181 -5.94 -11.53 -3.71
CA PHE A 181 -6.25 -10.26 -3.06
C PHE A 181 -7.09 -9.33 -3.93
N ASN A 182 -8.02 -8.64 -3.29
CA ASN A 182 -8.59 -7.39 -3.79
C ASN A 182 -7.79 -6.23 -3.18
N ALA A 183 -7.43 -5.25 -3.98
CA ALA A 183 -6.57 -4.17 -3.56
C ALA A 183 -7.34 -2.88 -3.24
N HIS A 184 -6.90 -2.18 -2.22
CA HIS A 184 -7.15 -0.75 -2.02
C HIS A 184 -5.90 0.02 -2.46
N ALA A 185 -6.08 1.18 -3.10
CA ALA A 185 -5.00 2.09 -3.44
C ALA A 185 -5.38 3.51 -3.04
N TRP A 186 -4.45 4.29 -2.52
CA TRP A 186 -4.69 5.70 -2.24
C TRP A 186 -4.97 6.46 -3.54
N SER A 187 -5.98 7.31 -3.53
CA SER A 187 -6.50 7.92 -4.75
C SER A 187 -5.85 9.25 -5.13
N ASP A 188 -4.98 9.79 -4.28
CA ASP A 188 -4.42 11.13 -4.46
C ASP A 188 -3.69 11.32 -5.79
N MET A 189 -2.91 10.33 -6.25
CA MET A 189 -2.23 10.42 -7.54
C MET A 189 -3.19 10.49 -8.72
N LEU A 190 -4.35 9.82 -8.65
CA LEU A 190 -5.37 9.89 -9.69
C LEU A 190 -5.95 11.32 -9.81
N PHE A 191 -6.17 11.99 -8.69
CA PHE A 191 -6.68 13.36 -8.68
C PHE A 191 -5.60 14.40 -8.97
N LYS A 192 -4.43 14.28 -8.34
CA LYS A 192 -3.33 15.24 -8.46
C LYS A 192 -2.80 15.37 -9.89
N LEU A 193 -2.65 14.26 -10.61
CA LEU A 193 -2.15 14.28 -11.98
C LEU A 193 -3.09 15.04 -12.95
N GLY A 194 -4.39 14.95 -12.74
CA GLY A 194 -5.40 15.62 -13.57
C GLY A 194 -5.74 17.04 -13.14
N ASN A 195 -5.18 17.52 -12.01
CA ASN A 195 -5.58 18.78 -11.40
C ASN A 195 -4.39 19.62 -10.89
N ASN A 196 -3.34 19.73 -11.70
CA ASN A 196 -2.15 20.53 -11.37
C ASN A 196 -1.60 20.31 -9.94
N GLY A 197 -1.62 19.07 -9.48
CA GLY A 197 -1.13 18.68 -8.15
C GLY A 197 -2.11 18.86 -6.99
N LYS A 198 -3.33 19.34 -7.24
CA LYS A 198 -4.33 19.52 -6.19
C LYS A 198 -5.14 18.25 -5.95
N TYR A 199 -5.29 17.85 -4.70
CA TYR A 199 -6.06 16.67 -4.31
C TYR A 199 -7.48 17.02 -3.82
N TYR A 200 -7.62 18.07 -3.01
CA TYR A 200 -8.87 18.44 -2.32
C TYR A 200 -9.77 19.40 -3.09
N ASP A 201 -9.62 19.51 -4.40
CA ASP A 201 -10.44 20.41 -5.23
C ASP A 201 -11.76 19.72 -5.61
N LYS A 202 -12.87 20.19 -5.02
CA LYS A 202 -14.23 19.66 -5.30
C LYS A 202 -14.66 19.78 -6.76
N GLY A 203 -14.02 20.64 -7.53
CA GLY A 203 -14.30 20.84 -8.98
C GLY A 203 -13.66 19.79 -9.87
N VAL A 204 -12.71 19.00 -9.35
CA VAL A 204 -11.98 18.03 -10.17
C VAL A 204 -12.88 16.83 -10.52
N LYS A 205 -12.81 16.43 -11.78
CA LYS A 205 -13.44 15.19 -12.25
C LYS A 205 -12.39 14.33 -12.93
N LEU A 206 -12.32 13.08 -12.51
CA LEU A 206 -11.49 12.11 -13.23
C LEU A 206 -12.02 11.92 -14.65
N SER A 207 -11.11 11.86 -15.62
CA SER A 207 -11.46 11.55 -17.00
C SER A 207 -12.16 10.18 -17.07
N PRO A 208 -13.24 10.01 -17.82
CA PRO A 208 -13.85 8.71 -18.09
C PRO A 208 -12.86 7.67 -18.60
N LEU A 209 -11.82 8.07 -19.33
CA LEU A 209 -10.76 7.19 -19.81
C LEU A 209 -9.89 6.67 -18.66
N VAL A 210 -9.60 7.50 -17.67
CA VAL A 210 -8.87 7.08 -16.47
C VAL A 210 -9.71 6.09 -15.66
N ILE A 211 -10.99 6.41 -15.44
CA ILE A 211 -11.92 5.53 -14.71
C ILE A 211 -12.05 4.17 -15.40
N ALA A 212 -12.15 4.15 -16.73
CA ALA A 212 -12.29 2.91 -17.50
C ALA A 212 -11.05 2.01 -17.47
N ARG A 213 -9.88 2.57 -17.11
CA ARG A 213 -8.62 1.83 -17.00
C ARG A 213 -8.31 1.36 -15.58
N LEU A 214 -9.09 1.76 -14.58
CA LEU A 214 -8.88 1.25 -13.23
C LEU A 214 -9.14 -0.26 -13.20
N PRO A 215 -8.20 -1.07 -12.67
CA PRO A 215 -8.40 -2.51 -12.57
C PRO A 215 -9.62 -2.85 -11.71
N GLY A 216 -10.43 -3.82 -12.14
CA GLY A 216 -11.68 -4.16 -11.46
C GLY A 216 -11.53 -4.71 -10.04
N ASN A 217 -10.33 -5.18 -9.68
CA ASN A 217 -9.96 -5.66 -8.35
C ASN A 217 -9.24 -4.59 -7.49
N VAL A 218 -9.17 -3.34 -7.96
CA VAL A 218 -8.59 -2.20 -7.22
C VAL A 218 -9.67 -1.18 -6.88
N SER A 219 -9.79 -0.84 -5.62
CA SER A 219 -10.70 0.20 -5.12
C SER A 219 -9.91 1.42 -4.69
N PRO A 220 -10.09 2.59 -5.34
CA PRO A 220 -9.47 3.83 -4.87
C PRO A 220 -10.02 4.23 -3.50
N VAL A 221 -9.12 4.65 -2.60
CA VAL A 221 -9.44 5.11 -1.25
C VAL A 221 -9.06 6.57 -1.10
N TYR A 222 -10.03 7.39 -0.73
CA TYR A 222 -9.81 8.79 -0.42
C TYR A 222 -9.27 8.93 0.99
N TRP A 223 -8.34 9.88 1.20
CA TRP A 223 -7.82 10.23 2.51
C TRP A 223 -7.85 11.74 2.71
N ASP A 224 -8.10 12.18 3.94
CA ASP A 224 -8.18 13.59 4.30
C ASP A 224 -7.73 13.83 5.74
N TYR A 225 -6.88 14.84 5.94
CA TYR A 225 -6.37 15.28 7.24
C TYR A 225 -6.74 16.72 7.58
N TYR A 226 -7.42 17.44 6.68
CA TYR A 226 -7.55 18.90 6.75
C TYR A 226 -8.99 19.39 6.89
N HIS A 227 -9.95 18.62 6.39
CA HIS A 227 -11.36 18.98 6.47
C HIS A 227 -12.00 18.33 7.68
N THR A 228 -12.77 19.11 8.43
CA THR A 228 -13.42 18.69 9.68
C THR A 228 -14.94 18.66 9.57
N GLU A 229 -15.48 19.30 8.54
CA GLU A 229 -16.92 19.35 8.29
C GLU A 229 -17.33 18.25 7.31
N ILE A 230 -18.49 17.61 7.56
CA ILE A 230 -18.98 16.51 6.71
C ILE A 230 -19.30 16.97 5.28
N ASP A 231 -19.66 18.25 5.12
CA ASP A 231 -20.03 18.83 3.82
C ASP A 231 -18.83 19.37 3.04
N ASP A 232 -17.63 19.29 3.62
CA ASP A 232 -16.37 19.64 2.95
C ASP A 232 -15.86 18.49 2.10
#